data_6710d6cadfcc6d6024763f7814b59c48
#
_entry.id   6710d6cadfcc6d6024763f7814b59c48
#
_cell.length_a   1.000
_cell.length_b   1.000
_cell.length_c   1.000
_cell.angle_alpha   90.00
_cell.angle_beta   90.00
_cell.angle_gamma   90.00
#
_symmetry.space_group_name_H-M   'P 1'
#
loop_
_entity.id
_entity.type
_entity.pdbx_description
1 polymer ?
#
loop_
_entity_poly.entity_id
_entity_poly.type
_entity_poly.pdbx_seq_one_letter_code
_entity_poly.pdbx_strand_id
1 'polypeptide(L)'
;MFQKQILDWYQKDGRKDLPWQKNINPYRVWVSEVMLQQTQVSTVLPYYKKFMSSFPTIQKLAAAPQDIVMQHWSGLGYYSRARNLHRTAKYLTDNSDGIFPNEIDELMKLPGIGKTTAGAIKSLGFNQRGPILDGNVKRVLSRYHMIKGWYGNSKTNDELWFYAEKHTPFTSIREYTQAIMDIGATVCKKNNPKCSSCP
;
A
#
# COMPACT_ATOMS: atom_id res chain seq x y z
N MET A 1 23.28 -2.83 -4.77
CA MET A 1 23.23 -4.27 -4.42
C MET A 1 21.82 -4.64 -3.94
N PHE A 2 21.30 -4.09 -2.86
CA PHE A 2 19.98 -4.38 -2.28
C PHE A 2 18.81 -4.29 -3.28
N GLN A 3 18.66 -3.17 -3.97
CA GLN A 3 17.58 -2.95 -4.94
C GLN A 3 17.57 -4.01 -6.05
N LYS A 4 18.77 -4.32 -6.60
CA LYS A 4 18.91 -5.32 -7.67
C LYS A 4 18.48 -6.71 -7.20
N GLN A 5 18.91 -7.15 -6.01
CA GLN A 5 18.53 -8.45 -5.45
C GLN A 5 17.02 -8.57 -5.27
N ILE A 6 16.36 -7.51 -4.77
CA ILE A 6 14.90 -7.46 -4.61
C ILE A 6 14.18 -7.53 -5.96
N LEU A 7 14.66 -6.80 -6.97
CA LEU A 7 14.07 -6.82 -8.31
C LEU A 7 14.28 -8.16 -9.00
N ASP A 8 15.48 -8.74 -8.92
CA ASP A 8 15.80 -10.06 -9.50
C ASP A 8 14.91 -11.15 -8.85
N TRP A 9 14.69 -11.09 -7.54
CA TRP A 9 13.77 -11.98 -6.84
C TRP A 9 12.32 -11.78 -7.32
N TYR A 10 11.87 -10.53 -7.47
CA TYR A 10 10.51 -10.24 -7.91
C TYR A 10 10.20 -10.78 -9.29
N GLN A 11 11.17 -10.76 -10.20
CA GLN A 11 11.00 -11.32 -11.53
C GLN A 11 10.67 -12.83 -11.48
N LYS A 12 11.25 -13.57 -10.54
CA LYS A 12 11.09 -15.03 -10.39
C LYS A 12 9.89 -15.40 -9.51
N ASP A 13 9.79 -14.81 -8.33
CA ASP A 13 8.93 -15.28 -7.23
C ASP A 13 7.89 -14.24 -6.77
N GLY A 14 7.90 -13.04 -7.33
CA GLY A 14 6.97 -11.96 -6.97
C GLY A 14 5.53 -12.25 -7.40
N ARG A 15 4.57 -11.78 -6.63
CA ARG A 15 3.14 -11.90 -6.97
C ARG A 15 2.79 -10.90 -8.07
N LYS A 16 2.31 -11.37 -9.21
CA LYS A 16 2.00 -10.57 -10.41
C LYS A 16 0.53 -10.64 -10.83
N ASP A 17 -0.29 -11.39 -10.09
CA ASP A 17 -1.67 -11.75 -10.45
C ASP A 17 -2.71 -11.16 -9.50
N LEU A 18 -2.30 -10.29 -8.58
CA LEU A 18 -3.22 -9.64 -7.67
C LEU A 18 -4.17 -8.69 -8.43
N PRO A 19 -5.47 -8.66 -8.12
CA PRO A 19 -6.45 -7.92 -8.91
C PRO A 19 -6.19 -6.40 -8.98
N TRP A 20 -5.53 -5.81 -7.99
CA TRP A 20 -5.14 -4.41 -7.98
C TRP A 20 -3.88 -4.12 -8.81
N GLN A 21 -3.18 -5.15 -9.29
CA GLN A 21 -2.09 -5.03 -10.26
C GLN A 21 -2.58 -5.04 -11.71
N LYS A 22 -3.89 -5.19 -11.94
CA LYS A 22 -4.51 -5.10 -13.26
C LYS A 22 -5.15 -3.73 -13.44
N ASN A 23 -4.93 -3.09 -14.61
CA ASN A 23 -5.44 -1.75 -14.90
C ASN A 23 -5.07 -0.73 -13.81
N ILE A 24 -3.78 -0.70 -13.45
CA ILE A 24 -3.25 0.07 -12.34
C ILE A 24 -3.53 1.56 -12.55
N ASN A 25 -4.14 2.18 -11.55
CA ASN A 25 -4.30 3.63 -11.42
C ASN A 25 -4.35 4.02 -9.93
N PRO A 26 -4.22 5.31 -9.59
CA PRO A 26 -4.20 5.77 -8.19
C PRO A 26 -5.41 5.34 -7.36
N TYR A 27 -6.60 5.36 -7.94
CA TYR A 27 -7.85 4.95 -7.26
C TYR A 27 -7.82 3.46 -6.87
N ARG A 28 -7.47 2.59 -7.80
CA ARG A 28 -7.42 1.14 -7.55
C ARG A 28 -6.35 0.76 -6.53
N VAL A 29 -5.19 1.39 -6.62
CA VAL A 29 -4.11 1.24 -5.64
C VAL A 29 -4.58 1.71 -4.27
N TRP A 30 -5.13 2.91 -4.17
CA TRP A 30 -5.62 3.45 -2.90
C TRP A 30 -6.65 2.55 -2.23
N VAL A 31 -7.65 2.07 -2.97
CA VAL A 31 -8.67 1.14 -2.43
C VAL A 31 -8.01 -0.12 -1.87
N SER A 32 -7.09 -0.74 -2.63
CA SER A 32 -6.40 -1.95 -2.17
C SER A 32 -5.53 -1.70 -0.93
N GLU A 33 -4.77 -0.60 -0.91
CA GLU A 33 -3.92 -0.23 0.23
C GLU A 33 -4.74 -0.01 1.50
N VAL A 34 -5.88 0.68 1.41
CA VAL A 34 -6.77 0.90 2.55
C VAL A 34 -7.39 -0.42 3.03
N MET A 35 -7.78 -1.31 2.12
CA MET A 35 -8.32 -2.63 2.49
C MET A 35 -7.27 -3.51 3.16
N LEU A 36 -6.02 -3.44 2.71
CA LEU A 36 -4.90 -4.25 3.22
C LEU A 36 -4.36 -3.77 4.57
N GLN A 37 -4.72 -2.56 5.05
CA GLN A 37 -4.34 -2.12 6.39
C GLN A 37 -4.81 -3.12 7.44
N GLN A 38 -3.87 -3.80 8.11
CA GLN A 38 -4.12 -4.81 9.15
C GLN A 38 -5.02 -5.99 8.71
N THR A 39 -5.12 -6.26 7.41
CA THR A 39 -5.94 -7.34 6.85
C THR A 39 -5.12 -8.14 5.85
N GLN A 40 -5.25 -9.47 5.88
CA GLN A 40 -4.51 -10.36 5.00
C GLN A 40 -5.04 -10.31 3.56
N VAL A 41 -4.15 -10.53 2.58
CA VAL A 41 -4.49 -10.55 1.15
C VAL A 41 -5.63 -11.52 0.83
N SER A 42 -5.59 -12.74 1.38
CA SER A 42 -6.64 -13.75 1.16
C SER A 42 -8.03 -13.26 1.58
N THR A 43 -8.11 -12.52 2.67
CA THR A 43 -9.36 -11.90 3.15
C THR A 43 -9.79 -10.75 2.24
N VAL A 44 -8.85 -9.91 1.80
CA VAL A 44 -9.15 -8.71 0.98
C VAL A 44 -9.60 -9.07 -0.43
N LEU A 45 -9.09 -10.14 -1.03
CA LEU A 45 -9.36 -10.52 -2.43
C LEU A 45 -10.85 -10.52 -2.82
N PRO A 46 -11.76 -11.23 -2.12
CA PRO A 46 -13.18 -11.22 -2.47
C PRO A 46 -13.83 -9.84 -2.25
N TYR A 47 -13.45 -9.12 -1.19
CA TYR A 47 -13.97 -7.78 -0.92
C TYR A 47 -13.56 -6.78 -1.99
N TYR A 48 -12.30 -6.77 -2.39
CA TYR A 48 -11.79 -5.88 -3.43
C TYR A 48 -12.52 -6.11 -4.76
N LYS A 49 -12.70 -7.37 -5.18
CA LYS A 49 -13.43 -7.69 -6.42
C LYS A 49 -14.87 -7.16 -6.37
N LYS A 50 -15.60 -7.44 -5.28
CA LYS A 50 -16.97 -6.97 -5.09
C LYS A 50 -17.04 -5.45 -5.06
N PHE A 51 -16.13 -4.80 -4.34
CA PHE A 51 -16.07 -3.34 -4.20
C PHE A 51 -15.81 -2.66 -5.54
N MET A 52 -14.82 -3.15 -6.29
CA MET A 52 -14.48 -2.59 -7.61
C MET A 52 -15.54 -2.86 -8.69
N SER A 53 -16.36 -3.89 -8.54
CA SER A 53 -17.52 -4.12 -9.40
C SER A 53 -18.62 -3.08 -9.18
N SER A 54 -18.86 -2.71 -7.91
CA SER A 54 -19.90 -1.72 -7.54
C SER A 54 -19.42 -0.29 -7.68
N PHE A 55 -18.13 -0.04 -7.38
CA PHE A 55 -17.51 1.29 -7.41
C PHE A 55 -16.28 1.29 -8.31
N PRO A 56 -16.45 1.15 -9.64
CA PRO A 56 -15.30 1.05 -10.57
C PRO A 56 -14.49 2.34 -10.70
N THR A 57 -15.07 3.49 -10.33
CA THR A 57 -14.42 4.80 -10.33
C THR A 57 -14.65 5.54 -9.02
N ILE A 58 -13.80 6.53 -8.73
CA ILE A 58 -13.93 7.36 -7.53
C ILE A 58 -15.23 8.15 -7.50
N GLN A 59 -15.74 8.59 -8.66
CA GLN A 59 -17.01 9.31 -8.78
C GLN A 59 -18.19 8.40 -8.39
N LYS A 60 -18.16 7.12 -8.82
CA LYS A 60 -19.19 6.15 -8.41
C LYS A 60 -19.14 5.88 -6.91
N LEU A 61 -17.94 5.84 -6.32
CA LEU A 61 -17.79 5.71 -4.87
C LEU A 61 -18.29 6.96 -4.13
N ALA A 62 -17.95 8.14 -4.60
CA ALA A 62 -18.36 9.42 -3.99
C ALA A 62 -19.88 9.62 -4.01
N ALA A 63 -20.52 9.27 -5.12
CA ALA A 63 -21.97 9.41 -5.31
C ALA A 63 -22.79 8.36 -4.52
N ALA A 64 -22.18 7.28 -4.05
CA ALA A 64 -22.90 6.23 -3.33
C ALA A 64 -23.37 6.71 -1.95
N PRO A 65 -24.53 6.26 -1.44
CA PRO A 65 -24.90 6.43 -0.04
C PRO A 65 -23.88 5.77 0.88
N GLN A 66 -23.57 6.42 2.02
CA GLN A 66 -22.57 5.89 2.95
C GLN A 66 -22.92 4.47 3.42
N ASP A 67 -24.19 4.19 3.69
CA ASP A 67 -24.63 2.88 4.15
C ASP A 67 -24.34 1.78 3.13
N ILE A 68 -24.47 2.08 1.86
CA ILE A 68 -24.13 1.13 0.77
C ILE A 68 -22.62 0.86 0.76
N VAL A 69 -21.78 1.89 0.93
CA VAL A 69 -20.32 1.70 1.04
C VAL A 69 -19.99 0.85 2.27
N MET A 70 -20.62 1.13 3.42
CA MET A 70 -20.42 0.36 4.65
C MET A 70 -20.88 -1.09 4.52
N GLN A 71 -21.97 -1.36 3.79
CA GLN A 71 -22.44 -2.71 3.50
C GLN A 71 -21.41 -3.52 2.70
N HIS A 72 -20.73 -2.90 1.70
CA HIS A 72 -19.66 -3.54 0.94
C HIS A 72 -18.41 -3.82 1.77
N TRP A 73 -18.25 -3.13 2.89
CA TRP A 73 -17.13 -3.30 3.84
C TRP A 73 -17.44 -4.24 5.00
N SER A 74 -18.71 -4.63 5.14
CA SER A 74 -19.17 -5.45 6.27
C SER A 74 -18.42 -6.78 6.32
N GLY A 75 -17.85 -7.10 7.48
CA GLY A 75 -17.00 -8.26 7.72
C GLY A 75 -15.50 -8.04 7.54
N LEU A 76 -15.06 -6.93 6.91
CA LEU A 76 -13.63 -6.63 6.76
C LEU A 76 -13.01 -6.00 8.03
N GLY A 77 -13.85 -5.43 8.91
CA GLY A 77 -13.41 -4.77 10.14
C GLY A 77 -12.81 -3.38 9.95
N TYR A 78 -12.44 -2.73 11.05
CA TYR A 78 -11.83 -1.39 11.04
C TYR A 78 -12.61 -0.39 10.18
N TYR A 79 -13.90 -0.22 10.48
CA TYR A 79 -14.87 0.55 9.69
C TYR A 79 -14.51 2.03 9.49
N SER A 80 -13.64 2.59 10.32
CA SER A 80 -13.11 3.94 10.13
C SER A 80 -12.38 4.10 8.80
N ARG A 81 -11.76 3.01 8.28
CA ARG A 81 -11.13 3.00 6.96
C ARG A 81 -12.14 3.25 5.85
N ALA A 82 -13.29 2.56 5.88
CA ALA A 82 -14.35 2.74 4.90
C ALA A 82 -14.95 4.16 4.95
N ARG A 83 -15.18 4.69 6.15
CA ARG A 83 -15.66 6.08 6.31
C ARG A 83 -14.67 7.09 5.75
N ASN A 84 -13.39 6.94 6.05
CA ASN A 84 -12.35 7.82 5.53
C ASN A 84 -12.22 7.70 4.01
N LEU A 85 -12.26 6.47 3.48
CA LEU A 85 -12.23 6.20 2.04
C LEU A 85 -13.41 6.90 1.33
N HIS A 86 -14.62 6.79 1.84
CA HIS A 86 -15.78 7.45 1.27
C HIS A 86 -15.69 8.99 1.36
N ARG A 87 -15.25 9.51 2.53
CA ARG A 87 -15.05 10.96 2.72
C ARG A 87 -13.99 11.53 1.77
N THR A 88 -12.89 10.82 1.58
CA THR A 88 -11.84 11.21 0.63
C THR A 88 -12.32 11.14 -0.82
N ALA A 89 -13.12 10.14 -1.18
CA ALA A 89 -13.71 10.07 -2.52
C ALA A 89 -14.61 11.28 -2.82
N LYS A 90 -15.47 11.67 -1.88
CA LYS A 90 -16.28 12.88 -1.99
C LYS A 90 -15.42 14.13 -2.13
N TYR A 91 -14.45 14.31 -1.20
CA TYR A 91 -13.57 15.47 -1.23
C TYR A 91 -12.85 15.63 -2.59
N LEU A 92 -12.27 14.56 -3.12
CA LEU A 92 -11.56 14.60 -4.40
C LEU A 92 -12.52 14.86 -5.58
N THR A 93 -13.71 14.27 -5.55
CA THR A 93 -14.70 14.51 -6.61
C THR A 93 -15.19 15.97 -6.61
N ASP A 94 -15.43 16.54 -5.43
CA ASP A 94 -15.95 17.90 -5.30
C ASP A 94 -14.88 18.98 -5.58
N ASN A 95 -13.61 18.70 -5.32
CA ASN A 95 -12.54 19.72 -5.37
C ASN A 95 -11.53 19.52 -6.52
N SER A 96 -11.46 18.34 -7.13
CA SER A 96 -10.46 18.02 -8.16
C SER A 96 -10.96 17.04 -9.22
N ASP A 97 -12.27 16.98 -9.44
CA ASP A 97 -12.92 16.07 -10.41
C ASP A 97 -12.51 14.59 -10.24
N GLY A 98 -12.20 14.20 -9.01
CA GLY A 98 -11.75 12.85 -8.67
C GLY A 98 -10.26 12.58 -8.98
N ILE A 99 -9.51 13.61 -9.35
CA ILE A 99 -8.07 13.49 -9.62
C ILE A 99 -7.28 13.49 -8.32
N PHE A 100 -6.45 12.46 -8.12
CA PHE A 100 -5.54 12.39 -6.98
C PHE A 100 -4.37 13.35 -7.18
N PRO A 101 -3.95 14.08 -6.12
CA PRO A 101 -2.67 14.78 -6.13
C PRO A 101 -1.53 13.75 -6.25
N ASN A 102 -0.41 14.14 -6.85
CA ASN A 102 0.75 13.26 -7.03
C ASN A 102 1.87 13.53 -6.01
N GLU A 103 1.75 14.56 -5.17
CA GLU A 103 2.71 14.87 -4.12
C GLU A 103 2.31 14.22 -2.79
N ILE A 104 3.30 13.66 -2.09
CA ILE A 104 3.09 12.93 -0.83
C ILE A 104 2.40 13.80 0.22
N ASP A 105 2.86 15.04 0.36
CA ASP A 105 2.30 15.96 1.36
C ASP A 105 0.84 16.33 1.07
N GLU A 106 0.46 16.45 -0.20
CA GLU A 106 -0.93 16.69 -0.59
C GLU A 106 -1.80 15.44 -0.38
N LEU A 107 -1.27 14.27 -0.70
CA LEU A 107 -1.95 12.99 -0.42
C LEU A 107 -2.20 12.80 1.08
N MET A 108 -1.25 13.19 1.93
CA MET A 108 -1.36 13.05 3.38
C MET A 108 -2.39 13.99 4.02
N LYS A 109 -2.84 15.05 3.34
CA LYS A 109 -3.95 15.91 3.79
C LYS A 109 -5.31 15.21 3.68
N LEU A 110 -5.39 14.15 2.87
CA LEU A 110 -6.63 13.43 2.63
C LEU A 110 -6.97 12.49 3.81
N PRO A 111 -8.24 12.40 4.22
CA PRO A 111 -8.65 11.55 5.35
C PRO A 111 -8.24 10.08 5.20
N GLY A 112 -7.51 9.57 6.19
CA GLY A 112 -7.09 8.16 6.24
C GLY A 112 -5.88 7.81 5.37
N ILE A 113 -5.23 8.78 4.76
CA ILE A 113 -3.98 8.60 3.99
C ILE A 113 -2.80 9.05 4.83
N GLY A 114 -2.03 8.11 5.35
CA GLY A 114 -0.75 8.37 6.01
C GLY A 114 0.44 8.28 5.03
N LYS A 115 1.65 8.63 5.49
CA LYS A 115 2.88 8.67 4.68
C LYS A 115 3.10 7.38 3.86
N THR A 116 2.89 6.21 4.45
CA THR A 116 3.05 4.92 3.74
C THR A 116 2.00 4.74 2.63
N THR A 117 0.73 5.04 2.89
CA THR A 117 -0.33 4.93 1.88
C THR A 117 -0.12 5.96 0.76
N ALA A 118 0.30 7.19 1.09
CA ALA A 118 0.68 8.21 0.11
C ALA A 118 1.85 7.74 -0.77
N GLY A 119 2.89 7.17 -0.17
CA GLY A 119 4.01 6.57 -0.88
C GLY A 119 3.59 5.44 -1.83
N ALA A 120 2.67 4.57 -1.39
CA ALA A 120 2.14 3.48 -2.22
C ALA A 120 1.30 4.01 -3.40
N ILE A 121 0.45 5.01 -3.18
CA ILE A 121 -0.31 5.66 -4.27
C ILE A 121 0.67 6.29 -5.28
N LYS A 122 1.71 7.00 -4.81
CA LYS A 122 2.72 7.63 -5.67
C LYS A 122 3.51 6.58 -6.44
N SER A 123 3.99 5.53 -5.78
CA SER A 123 4.85 4.51 -6.41
C SER A 123 4.08 3.54 -7.30
N LEU A 124 3.02 2.94 -6.81
CA LEU A 124 2.25 1.96 -7.56
C LEU A 124 1.25 2.62 -8.52
N GLY A 125 0.55 3.68 -8.07
CA GLY A 125 -0.48 4.35 -8.85
C GLY A 125 0.09 5.21 -9.97
N PHE A 126 1.00 6.11 -9.63
CA PHE A 126 1.60 7.05 -10.58
C PHE A 126 2.92 6.59 -11.20
N ASN A 127 3.51 5.49 -10.73
CA ASN A 127 4.85 5.04 -11.14
C ASN A 127 5.94 6.10 -10.90
N GLN A 128 5.83 6.83 -9.81
CA GLN A 128 6.77 7.86 -9.38
C GLN A 128 7.40 7.48 -8.06
N ARG A 129 8.61 7.97 -7.79
CA ARG A 129 9.33 7.63 -6.57
C ARG A 129 8.53 8.04 -5.32
N GLY A 130 8.08 7.03 -4.55
CA GLY A 130 7.32 7.15 -3.31
C GLY A 130 7.73 6.06 -2.34
N PRO A 131 8.62 6.36 -1.36
CA PRO A 131 9.02 5.36 -0.37
C PRO A 131 7.84 4.95 0.51
N ILE A 132 7.82 3.66 0.89
CA ILE A 132 6.82 3.07 1.77
C ILE A 132 7.47 2.45 2.99
N LEU A 133 6.74 2.41 4.10
CA LEU A 133 7.19 1.80 5.35
C LEU A 133 6.03 1.15 6.10
N ASP A 134 5.41 0.13 5.48
CA ASP A 134 4.40 -0.70 6.13
C ASP A 134 5.00 -1.72 7.09
N GLY A 135 4.18 -2.51 7.78
CA GLY A 135 4.66 -3.51 8.73
C GLY A 135 5.57 -4.60 8.11
N ASN A 136 5.40 -4.91 6.83
CA ASN A 136 6.25 -5.84 6.10
C ASN A 136 7.62 -5.22 5.80
N VAL A 137 7.61 -4.02 5.25
CA VAL A 137 8.83 -3.26 4.91
C VAL A 137 9.63 -2.93 6.17
N LYS A 138 8.98 -2.48 7.26
CA LYS A 138 9.64 -2.29 8.57
C LYS A 138 10.41 -3.54 9.00
N ARG A 139 9.80 -4.70 8.93
CA ARG A 139 10.41 -5.97 9.32
C ARG A 139 11.58 -6.35 8.42
N VAL A 140 11.45 -6.19 7.10
CA VAL A 140 12.54 -6.46 6.15
C VAL A 140 13.73 -5.55 6.43
N LEU A 141 13.51 -4.24 6.49
CA LEU A 141 14.57 -3.27 6.71
C LEU A 141 15.23 -3.42 8.10
N SER A 142 14.43 -3.64 9.15
CA SER A 142 14.99 -3.87 10.50
C SER A 142 15.93 -5.07 10.53
N ARG A 143 15.56 -6.18 9.89
CA ARG A 143 16.38 -7.38 9.88
C ARG A 143 17.61 -7.22 8.99
N TYR A 144 17.45 -6.62 7.83
CA TYR A 144 18.55 -6.40 6.89
C TYR A 144 19.63 -5.44 7.44
N HIS A 145 19.19 -4.37 8.09
CA HIS A 145 20.08 -3.36 8.68
C HIS A 145 20.40 -3.61 10.17
N MET A 146 19.92 -4.72 10.75
CA MET A 146 20.13 -5.05 12.18
C MET A 146 19.66 -3.94 13.13
N ILE A 147 18.61 -3.20 12.75
CA ILE A 147 18.06 -2.09 13.54
C ILE A 147 17.37 -2.67 14.77
N LYS A 148 17.84 -2.24 15.95
CA LYS A 148 17.31 -2.65 17.24
C LYS A 148 16.27 -1.64 17.75
N GLY A 149 15.29 -2.15 18.49
CA GLY A 149 14.28 -1.31 19.12
C GLY A 149 12.88 -1.52 18.56
N TRP A 150 11.93 -0.87 19.19
CA TRP A 150 10.52 -0.96 18.80
C TRP A 150 10.17 0.15 17.80
N TYR A 151 9.45 -0.18 16.74
CA TYR A 151 9.09 0.77 15.65
C TYR A 151 8.15 1.90 16.10
N GLY A 152 7.53 1.82 17.29
CA GLY A 152 6.79 2.91 17.88
C GLY A 152 7.67 4.00 18.51
N ASN A 153 8.96 3.73 18.68
CA ASN A 153 9.93 4.74 19.06
C ASN A 153 10.25 5.63 17.84
N SER A 154 10.20 6.93 18.01
CA SER A 154 10.46 7.91 16.93
C SER A 154 11.82 7.66 16.29
N LYS A 155 12.91 7.58 17.09
CA LYS A 155 14.27 7.37 16.57
C LYS A 155 14.38 6.10 15.70
N THR A 156 13.82 4.99 16.15
CA THR A 156 13.82 3.73 15.38
C THR A 156 12.99 3.86 14.10
N ASN A 157 11.85 4.55 14.17
CA ASN A 157 10.99 4.76 13.00
C ASN A 157 11.64 5.72 11.99
N ASP A 158 12.33 6.75 12.43
CA ASP A 158 13.02 7.71 11.56
C ASP A 158 14.21 7.04 10.86
N GLU A 159 14.96 6.19 11.56
CA GLU A 159 16.02 5.36 10.96
C GLU A 159 15.46 4.41 9.88
N LEU A 160 14.31 3.79 10.12
CA LEU A 160 13.64 2.94 9.14
C LEU A 160 13.17 3.73 7.91
N TRP A 161 12.63 4.94 8.08
CA TRP A 161 12.28 5.82 6.99
C TRP A 161 13.50 6.23 6.17
N PHE A 162 14.62 6.56 6.83
CA PHE A 162 15.88 6.84 6.14
C PHE A 162 16.27 5.69 5.19
N TYR A 163 16.22 4.44 5.66
CA TYR A 163 16.52 3.29 4.81
C TYR A 163 15.45 3.03 3.75
N ALA A 164 14.19 3.23 4.05
CA ALA A 164 13.12 3.13 3.05
C ALA A 164 13.34 4.12 1.90
N GLU A 165 13.68 5.36 2.21
CA GLU A 165 14.00 6.39 1.22
C GLU A 165 15.28 6.04 0.43
N LYS A 166 16.36 5.66 1.13
CA LYS A 166 17.64 5.27 0.53
C LYS A 166 17.50 4.12 -0.47
N HIS A 167 16.66 3.15 -0.17
CA HIS A 167 16.49 1.95 -0.98
C HIS A 167 15.40 2.06 -2.06
N THR A 168 14.54 3.07 -2.01
CA THR A 168 13.55 3.27 -3.08
C THR A 168 14.24 3.78 -4.33
N PRO A 169 14.24 3.01 -5.45
CA PRO A 169 14.93 3.36 -6.67
C PRO A 169 14.24 4.50 -7.44
N PHE A 170 14.92 5.01 -8.47
CA PHE A 170 14.37 5.99 -9.41
C PHE A 170 13.78 5.33 -10.67
N THR A 171 14.07 4.05 -10.89
CA THR A 171 13.55 3.23 -11.99
C THR A 171 12.97 1.94 -11.47
N SER A 172 12.11 1.26 -12.23
CA SER A 172 11.41 0.03 -11.79
C SER A 172 10.71 0.21 -10.44
N ILE A 173 10.08 1.36 -10.27
CA ILE A 173 9.53 1.81 -8.99
C ILE A 173 8.39 0.89 -8.53
N ARG A 174 7.46 0.58 -9.42
CA ARG A 174 6.31 -0.31 -9.13
C ARG A 174 6.78 -1.70 -8.71
N GLU A 175 7.69 -2.26 -9.50
CA GLU A 175 8.24 -3.60 -9.28
C GLU A 175 8.95 -3.67 -7.93
N TYR A 176 9.79 -2.68 -7.63
CA TYR A 176 10.48 -2.62 -6.35
C TYR A 176 9.52 -2.48 -5.16
N THR A 177 8.55 -1.57 -5.27
CA THR A 177 7.58 -1.33 -4.20
C THR A 177 6.75 -2.58 -3.92
N GLN A 178 6.27 -3.25 -4.97
CA GLN A 178 5.56 -4.51 -4.82
C GLN A 178 6.48 -5.61 -4.27
N ALA A 179 7.71 -5.69 -4.76
CA ALA A 179 8.68 -6.71 -4.38
C ALA A 179 9.01 -6.68 -2.88
N ILE A 180 9.30 -5.50 -2.33
CA ILE A 180 9.69 -5.39 -0.92
C ILE A 180 8.53 -5.71 0.02
N MET A 181 7.29 -5.38 -0.36
CA MET A 181 6.09 -5.83 0.36
C MET A 181 5.91 -7.35 0.27
N ASP A 182 6.11 -7.93 -0.91
CA ASP A 182 5.98 -9.37 -1.14
C ASP A 182 7.03 -10.17 -0.37
N ILE A 183 8.28 -9.75 -0.37
CA ILE A 183 9.34 -10.36 0.45
C ILE A 183 8.94 -10.37 1.93
N GLY A 184 8.43 -9.23 2.42
CA GLY A 184 7.93 -9.16 3.79
C GLY A 184 6.75 -10.10 4.06
N ALA A 185 5.86 -10.27 3.12
CA ALA A 185 4.67 -11.10 3.28
C ALA A 185 4.94 -12.61 3.10
N THR A 186 5.89 -13.01 2.24
CA THR A 186 6.05 -14.41 1.81
C THR A 186 7.37 -15.05 2.25
N VAL A 187 8.45 -14.29 2.37
CA VAL A 187 9.80 -14.74 2.72
C VAL A 187 10.17 -14.30 4.14
N CYS A 188 10.29 -13.01 4.37
CA CYS A 188 10.68 -12.41 5.64
C CYS A 188 9.48 -12.32 6.61
N LYS A 189 8.82 -13.45 6.89
CA LYS A 189 7.64 -13.52 7.75
C LYS A 189 7.96 -13.17 9.20
N LYS A 190 6.93 -12.78 9.97
CA LYS A 190 7.07 -12.54 11.41
C LYS A 190 7.54 -13.81 12.13
N ASN A 191 6.85 -14.91 11.87
CA ASN A 191 7.18 -16.23 12.40
C ASN A 191 7.68 -17.12 11.26
N ASN A 192 8.68 -17.97 11.55
CA ASN A 192 9.26 -18.91 10.60
C ASN A 192 9.69 -18.27 9.27
N PRO A 193 10.57 -17.25 9.28
CA PRO A 193 11.06 -16.62 8.06
C PRO A 193 11.84 -17.64 7.22
N LYS A 194 11.71 -17.54 5.91
CA LYS A 194 12.41 -18.40 4.94
C LYS A 194 13.78 -17.78 4.59
N CYS A 195 14.72 -17.75 5.53
CA CYS A 195 16.00 -17.06 5.36
C CYS A 195 16.88 -17.66 4.26
N SER A 196 16.78 -18.97 4.00
CA SER A 196 17.52 -19.65 2.93
C SER A 196 17.10 -19.22 1.50
N SER A 197 15.89 -18.71 1.35
CA SER A 197 15.37 -18.18 0.06
C SER A 197 15.26 -16.66 0.03
N CYS A 198 15.88 -15.97 1.00
CA CYS A 198 15.92 -14.51 1.03
C CYS A 198 16.94 -14.00 -0.01
N PRO A 199 16.56 -13.03 -0.88
CA PRO A 199 17.45 -12.48 -1.90
C PRO A 199 18.66 -11.71 -1.33
#